data_3cf3d0fd0b2d2705f844933105600545
#
_entry.id   3cf3d0fd0b2d2705f844933105600545
#
_cell.length_a   1.000
_cell.length_b   1.000
_cell.length_c   1.000
_cell.angle_alpha   90.00
_cell.angle_beta   90.00
_cell.angle_gamma   90.00
#
_symmetry.space_group_name_H-M   'P 1'
#
loop_
_entity.id
_entity.type
_entity.pdbx_description
1 polymer ?
#
loop_
_entity_poly.entity_id
_entity_poly.type
_entity_poly.pdbx_seq_one_letter_code
_entity_poly.pdbx_strand_id
1 'polypeptide(L)'
;GVARPVRSQLTPCAPGMAHIPGTAQNPAGYCIDRYEASLRRVDDNRDVPWSPYLTPERATVRAVSARGVVPQGYVSQRQAAAACSAAGKRLCADTEWTRACRGPRVQTFGYGNQRETGRCNENHRWHPVVQLFRATSQELWGHVQMNDPQLNQLPGTVALTGAHGSCSNEFGVYDMVGNLHEWTADPNGTFRGGYYMDTTINGAGCNYVTTAHDTSYHDYSIGFRCCADPVSAH
;
A
#
# COMPACT_ATOMS: atom_id res chain seq x y z
N GLY A 1 7.71 0.49 48.37
CA GLY A 1 8.14 0.89 47.05
C GLY A 1 6.94 1.36 46.26
N VAL A 2 6.84 2.67 46.00
CA VAL A 2 5.79 3.25 45.14
C VAL A 2 6.19 2.98 43.70
N ALA A 3 5.39 2.17 42.99
CA ALA A 3 5.58 1.93 41.56
C ALA A 3 5.43 3.26 40.80
N ARG A 4 6.49 3.67 40.10
CA ARG A 4 6.43 4.81 39.19
C ARG A 4 5.42 4.48 38.06
N PRO A 5 4.50 5.40 37.75
CA PRO A 5 3.62 5.19 36.61
C PRO A 5 4.46 5.09 35.37
N VAL A 6 4.24 4.02 34.57
CA VAL A 6 4.78 3.88 33.21
C VAL A 6 4.21 5.04 32.41
N ARG A 7 5.03 6.02 32.06
CA ARG A 7 4.65 7.05 31.09
C ARG A 7 4.30 6.33 29.81
N SER A 8 3.03 6.35 29.45
CA SER A 8 2.60 6.02 28.11
C SER A 8 3.41 6.92 27.16
N GLN A 9 4.34 6.33 26.44
CA GLN A 9 5.03 7.06 25.37
C GLN A 9 3.97 7.36 24.32
N LEU A 10 3.55 8.62 24.26
CA LEU A 10 2.71 9.11 23.17
C LEU A 10 3.46 8.80 21.86
N THR A 11 2.89 7.90 21.07
CA THR A 11 3.44 7.62 19.75
C THR A 11 3.26 8.89 18.91
N PRO A 12 4.29 9.37 18.22
CA PRO A 12 4.22 10.61 17.45
C PRO A 12 3.34 10.49 16.21
N CYS A 13 2.68 9.35 16.01
CA CYS A 13 1.86 9.03 14.85
C CYS A 13 0.41 8.74 15.24
N ALA A 14 -0.50 9.06 14.34
CA ALA A 14 -1.92 8.73 14.48
C ALA A 14 -2.13 7.20 14.59
N PRO A 15 -3.23 6.74 15.22
CA PRO A 15 -3.58 5.32 15.26
C PRO A 15 -3.58 4.70 13.86
N GLY A 16 -3.08 3.46 13.73
CA GLY A 16 -2.96 2.76 12.45
C GLY A 16 -1.68 3.06 11.67
N MET A 17 -0.86 4.00 12.14
CA MET A 17 0.43 4.33 11.53
C MET A 17 1.61 3.79 12.34
N ALA A 18 2.73 3.56 11.68
CA ALA A 18 4.02 3.25 12.27
C ALA A 18 4.93 4.49 12.21
N HIS A 19 5.67 4.75 13.28
CA HIS A 19 6.71 5.77 13.26
C HIS A 19 8.00 5.20 12.67
N ILE A 20 8.51 5.85 11.64
CA ILE A 20 9.82 5.56 11.06
C ILE A 20 10.80 6.58 11.63
N PRO A 21 11.81 6.14 12.39
CA PRO A 21 12.75 7.04 13.06
C PRO A 21 13.47 7.96 12.09
N GLY A 22 13.85 9.13 12.55
CA GLY A 22 14.53 10.13 11.77
C GLY A 22 15.92 9.71 11.26
N THR A 23 16.45 10.52 10.36
CA THR A 23 17.83 10.48 9.87
C THR A 23 18.48 11.85 10.14
N ALA A 24 19.75 11.98 9.78
CA ALA A 24 20.41 13.30 9.85
C ALA A 24 19.70 14.37 8.99
N GLN A 25 19.11 13.96 7.86
CA GLN A 25 18.38 14.85 6.93
C GLN A 25 16.94 15.13 7.36
N ASN A 26 16.31 14.20 8.09
CA ASN A 26 14.98 14.36 8.67
C ASN A 26 14.98 13.83 10.10
N PRO A 27 15.41 14.60 11.08
CA PRO A 27 15.55 14.14 12.47
C PRO A 27 14.24 13.69 13.12
N ALA A 28 13.11 14.27 12.75
CA ALA A 28 11.80 13.91 13.30
C ALA A 28 11.29 12.55 12.79
N GLY A 29 11.79 12.07 11.64
CA GLY A 29 11.24 10.92 10.96
C GLY A 29 9.90 11.23 10.31
N TYR A 30 9.07 10.18 10.14
CA TYR A 30 7.73 10.30 9.56
C TYR A 30 6.84 9.16 10.03
N CYS A 31 5.56 9.29 9.80
CA CYS A 31 4.56 8.26 10.02
C CYS A 31 4.16 7.62 8.70
N ILE A 32 3.93 6.32 8.68
CA ILE A 32 3.44 5.57 7.53
C ILE A 32 2.30 4.64 7.95
N ASP A 33 1.30 4.48 7.12
CA ASP A 33 0.23 3.53 7.35
C ASP A 33 0.79 2.11 7.48
N ARG A 34 0.35 1.37 8.52
CA ARG A 34 0.82 -0.01 8.76
C ARG A 34 0.39 -0.98 7.67
N TYR A 35 -0.76 -0.71 7.07
CA TYR A 35 -1.40 -1.54 6.06
C TYR A 35 -1.68 -0.71 4.80
N GLU A 36 -1.82 -1.38 3.67
CA GLU A 36 -2.35 -0.79 2.45
C GLU A 36 -3.68 -0.10 2.73
N ALA A 37 -3.96 0.98 2.02
CA ALA A 37 -5.17 1.76 2.22
C ALA A 37 -6.42 1.03 1.72
N SER A 38 -7.49 1.10 2.50
CA SER A 38 -8.86 0.98 2.04
C SER A 38 -9.49 2.35 1.96
N LEU A 39 -10.62 2.49 1.25
CA LEU A 39 -11.31 3.76 1.10
C LEU A 39 -12.65 3.79 1.82
N ARG A 40 -13.01 4.97 2.29
CA ARG A 40 -14.34 5.29 2.77
C ARG A 40 -14.86 6.51 2.03
N ARG A 41 -16.09 6.44 1.56
CA ARG A 41 -16.77 7.56 0.93
C ARG A 41 -17.24 8.53 2.01
N VAL A 42 -16.94 9.80 1.80
CA VAL A 42 -17.36 10.89 2.69
C VAL A 42 -18.46 11.68 2.01
N ASP A 43 -19.70 11.40 2.37
CA ASP A 43 -20.89 12.04 1.83
C ASP A 43 -21.74 12.60 2.97
N ASP A 44 -22.23 13.82 2.85
CA ASP A 44 -23.29 14.43 3.68
C ASP A 44 -23.33 13.92 5.13
N ASN A 45 -22.18 13.93 5.81
CA ASN A 45 -21.95 13.41 7.16
C ASN A 45 -22.05 11.87 7.31
N ARG A 46 -22.08 11.11 6.23
CA ARG A 46 -21.97 9.65 6.27
C ARG A 46 -20.58 9.20 5.88
N ASP A 47 -20.01 8.31 6.68
CA ASP A 47 -18.72 7.68 6.45
C ASP A 47 -18.96 6.19 6.18
N VAL A 48 -19.08 5.84 4.89
CA VAL A 48 -19.42 4.49 4.44
C VAL A 48 -18.25 3.84 3.69
N PRO A 49 -18.05 2.51 3.79
CA PRO A 49 -17.03 1.82 3.02
C PRO A 49 -17.22 2.05 1.51
N TRP A 50 -16.13 2.31 0.81
CA TRP A 50 -16.06 2.27 -0.65
C TRP A 50 -15.71 0.85 -1.10
N SER A 51 -16.18 0.44 -2.29
CA SER A 51 -15.81 -0.85 -2.85
C SER A 51 -14.32 -0.88 -3.24
N PRO A 52 -13.51 -1.82 -2.72
CA PRO A 52 -12.10 -1.92 -3.07
C PRO A 52 -11.86 -2.36 -4.52
N TYR A 53 -12.91 -2.78 -5.22
CA TYR A 53 -12.89 -3.27 -6.60
C TYR A 53 -13.30 -2.24 -7.64
N LEU A 54 -13.58 -1.01 -7.21
CA LEU A 54 -14.02 0.08 -8.09
C LEU A 54 -13.13 1.30 -7.92
N THR A 55 -12.74 1.91 -9.06
CA THR A 55 -12.08 3.22 -9.01
C THR A 55 -13.02 4.26 -8.38
N PRO A 56 -12.52 5.15 -7.51
CA PRO A 56 -13.37 6.16 -6.87
C PRO A 56 -13.89 7.25 -7.81
N GLU A 57 -13.37 7.33 -9.04
CA GLU A 57 -13.77 8.33 -10.06
C GLU A 57 -13.90 9.74 -9.49
N ARG A 58 -15.16 10.23 -9.35
CA ARG A 58 -15.50 11.56 -8.82
C ARG A 58 -15.97 11.54 -7.37
N ALA A 59 -16.01 10.37 -6.73
CA ALA A 59 -16.43 10.26 -5.35
C ALA A 59 -15.42 10.92 -4.42
N THR A 60 -15.89 11.63 -3.42
CA THR A 60 -15.03 12.11 -2.34
C THR A 60 -14.79 10.96 -1.37
N VAL A 61 -13.54 10.50 -1.32
CA VAL A 61 -13.12 9.38 -0.48
C VAL A 61 -11.95 9.77 0.41
N ARG A 62 -11.84 9.13 1.56
CA ARG A 62 -10.67 9.23 2.44
C ARG A 62 -10.01 7.86 2.65
N ALA A 63 -8.69 7.86 2.81
CA ALA A 63 -7.91 6.67 3.06
C ALA A 63 -8.01 6.22 4.52
N VAL A 64 -8.06 4.91 4.74
CA VAL A 64 -8.01 4.26 6.05
C VAL A 64 -7.03 3.11 6.01
N SER A 65 -6.12 3.06 6.99
CA SER A 65 -5.24 1.91 7.22
C SER A 65 -5.86 1.04 8.32
N ALA A 66 -6.29 -0.16 7.95
CA ALA A 66 -6.90 -1.12 8.88
C ALA A 66 -6.45 -2.54 8.54
N ARG A 67 -6.36 -3.39 9.56
CA ARG A 67 -6.07 -4.82 9.38
C ARG A 67 -7.33 -5.59 9.01
N GLY A 68 -7.18 -6.60 8.16
CA GLY A 68 -8.25 -7.56 7.87
C GLY A 68 -9.32 -7.04 6.92
N VAL A 69 -8.99 -6.05 6.10
CA VAL A 69 -9.86 -5.51 5.05
C VAL A 69 -9.24 -5.76 3.68
N VAL A 70 -10.05 -5.78 2.63
CA VAL A 70 -9.52 -5.79 1.26
C VAL A 70 -8.96 -4.40 0.97
N PRO A 71 -7.67 -4.29 0.57
CA PRO A 71 -7.10 -2.99 0.20
C PRO A 71 -7.69 -2.48 -1.12
N GLN A 72 -7.63 -1.16 -1.29
CA GLN A 72 -8.11 -0.50 -2.50
C GLN A 72 -7.20 -0.80 -3.69
N GLY A 73 -7.70 -1.54 -4.68
CA GLY A 73 -7.14 -1.59 -6.03
C GLY A 73 -7.75 -0.51 -6.93
N TYR A 74 -7.47 -0.54 -8.24
CA TYR A 74 -8.11 0.31 -9.26
C TYR A 74 -8.03 1.82 -8.96
N VAL A 75 -6.94 2.27 -8.38
CA VAL A 75 -6.76 3.65 -7.93
C VAL A 75 -5.55 4.29 -8.63
N SER A 76 -5.71 5.50 -9.13
CA SER A 76 -4.61 6.28 -9.71
C SER A 76 -3.81 7.01 -8.64
N GLN A 77 -2.61 7.46 -8.98
CA GLN A 77 -1.77 8.26 -8.07
C GLN A 77 -2.51 9.53 -7.60
N ARG A 78 -3.22 10.21 -8.52
CA ARG A 78 -3.99 11.42 -8.20
C ARG A 78 -5.10 11.15 -7.20
N GLN A 79 -5.84 10.04 -7.39
CA GLN A 79 -6.91 9.62 -6.48
C GLN A 79 -6.34 9.19 -5.12
N ALA A 80 -5.23 8.45 -5.12
CA ALA A 80 -4.52 8.05 -3.91
C ALA A 80 -4.05 9.27 -3.09
N ALA A 81 -3.43 10.25 -3.74
CA ALA A 81 -3.00 11.48 -3.11
C ALA A 81 -4.18 12.27 -2.52
N ALA A 82 -5.30 12.40 -3.25
CA ALA A 82 -6.51 13.05 -2.78
C ALA A 82 -7.12 12.31 -1.57
N ALA A 83 -7.17 10.98 -1.60
CA ALA A 83 -7.69 10.17 -0.50
C ALA A 83 -6.83 10.26 0.76
N CYS A 84 -5.49 10.29 0.63
CA CYS A 84 -4.59 10.55 1.74
C CYS A 84 -4.82 11.95 2.33
N SER A 85 -4.92 12.98 1.47
CA SER A 85 -5.19 14.37 1.88
C SER A 85 -6.50 14.50 2.64
N ALA A 86 -7.57 13.86 2.17
CA ALA A 86 -8.87 13.82 2.84
C ALA A 86 -8.84 13.11 4.20
N ALA A 87 -7.81 12.30 4.47
CA ALA A 87 -7.54 11.67 5.76
C ALA A 87 -6.57 12.48 6.65
N GLY A 88 -6.22 13.72 6.27
CA GLY A 88 -5.22 14.51 6.99
C GLY A 88 -3.78 13.97 6.86
N LYS A 89 -3.52 13.21 5.81
CA LYS A 89 -2.25 12.57 5.48
C LYS A 89 -1.76 13.02 4.10
N ARG A 90 -0.72 12.43 3.60
CA ARG A 90 -0.21 12.61 2.24
C ARG A 90 0.19 11.26 1.63
N LEU A 91 0.30 11.19 0.32
CA LEU A 91 0.93 10.03 -0.31
C LEU A 91 2.41 9.98 0.11
N CYS A 92 2.95 8.78 0.33
CA CYS A 92 4.34 8.61 0.74
C CYS A 92 5.30 9.06 -0.37
N ALA A 93 6.36 9.79 -0.01
CA ALA A 93 7.46 10.01 -0.94
C ALA A 93 8.12 8.65 -1.28
N ASP A 94 8.71 8.56 -2.46
CA ASP A 94 9.34 7.32 -2.94
C ASP A 94 10.44 6.82 -2.00
N THR A 95 11.24 7.72 -1.47
CA THR A 95 12.29 7.42 -0.50
C THR A 95 11.74 6.98 0.86
N GLU A 96 10.62 7.55 1.31
CA GLU A 96 9.94 7.15 2.55
C GLU A 96 9.38 5.74 2.41
N TRP A 97 8.66 5.47 1.33
CA TRP A 97 8.13 4.15 1.05
C TRP A 97 9.24 3.09 1.05
N THR A 98 10.31 3.34 0.30
CA THR A 98 11.44 2.41 0.17
C THR A 98 12.13 2.15 1.51
N ARG A 99 12.33 3.20 2.32
CA ARG A 99 12.93 3.06 3.65
C ARG A 99 12.03 2.26 4.60
N ALA A 100 10.74 2.56 4.61
CA ALA A 100 9.78 1.81 5.43
C ALA A 100 9.73 0.33 5.04
N CYS A 101 9.73 0.02 3.74
CA CYS A 101 9.74 -1.35 3.24
C CYS A 101 10.99 -2.11 3.70
N ARG A 102 12.18 -1.53 3.55
CA ARG A 102 13.44 -2.18 3.91
C ARG A 102 13.64 -2.41 5.41
N GLY A 103 12.89 -1.71 6.23
CA GLY A 103 13.00 -1.82 7.69
C GLY A 103 14.31 -1.27 8.26
N PRO A 104 14.52 -1.36 9.58
CA PRO A 104 15.69 -0.80 10.24
C PRO A 104 17.01 -1.49 9.86
N ARG A 105 16.94 -2.75 9.40
CA ARG A 105 18.11 -3.53 8.96
C ARG A 105 18.41 -3.39 7.46
N VAL A 106 17.66 -2.56 6.74
CA VAL A 106 17.84 -2.30 5.29
C VAL A 106 17.81 -3.59 4.45
N GLN A 107 16.78 -4.41 4.66
CA GLN A 107 16.63 -5.72 4.01
C GLN A 107 15.91 -5.62 2.67
N THR A 108 16.18 -6.56 1.77
CA THR A 108 15.59 -6.58 0.42
C THR A 108 14.08 -6.80 0.43
N PHE A 109 13.57 -7.66 1.31
CA PHE A 109 12.14 -7.99 1.43
C PHE A 109 11.50 -7.46 2.73
N GLY A 110 12.20 -6.60 3.45
CA GLY A 110 11.74 -6.11 4.75
C GLY A 110 11.88 -7.14 5.88
N TYR A 111 11.49 -8.37 5.66
CA TYR A 111 11.64 -9.49 6.59
C TYR A 111 12.98 -10.23 6.46
N GLY A 112 13.74 -9.99 5.41
CA GLY A 112 15.02 -10.67 5.11
C GLY A 112 15.60 -10.26 3.75
N ASN A 113 16.76 -10.83 3.41
CA ASN A 113 17.43 -10.55 2.15
C ASN A 113 17.16 -11.61 1.08
N GLN A 114 16.52 -12.72 1.44
CA GLN A 114 16.13 -13.79 0.53
C GLN A 114 14.61 -13.86 0.44
N ARG A 115 14.11 -14.14 -0.76
CA ARG A 115 12.69 -14.38 -0.99
C ARG A 115 12.28 -15.70 -0.35
N GLU A 116 11.20 -15.64 0.43
CA GLU A 116 10.54 -16.81 0.99
C GLU A 116 9.14 -16.92 0.36
N THR A 117 9.00 -17.79 -0.65
CA THR A 117 7.75 -17.96 -1.40
C THR A 117 6.56 -18.21 -0.49
N GLY A 118 5.49 -17.43 -0.66
CA GLY A 118 4.27 -17.52 0.14
C GLY A 118 4.34 -16.81 1.50
N ARG A 119 5.46 -16.22 1.86
CA ARG A 119 5.58 -15.38 3.06
C ARG A 119 4.77 -14.10 2.92
N CYS A 120 4.82 -13.50 1.75
CA CYS A 120 3.91 -12.44 1.30
C CYS A 120 2.89 -12.99 0.29
N ASN A 121 1.88 -12.23 -0.04
CA ASN A 121 0.97 -12.54 -1.14
C ASN A 121 1.65 -12.16 -2.46
N GLU A 122 2.39 -13.12 -3.10
CA GLU A 122 3.28 -12.79 -4.21
C GLU A 122 3.48 -13.94 -5.22
N ASN A 123 2.70 -15.01 -5.10
CA ASN A 123 2.91 -16.23 -5.87
C ASN A 123 1.63 -16.75 -6.54
N HIS A 124 0.69 -15.87 -6.88
CA HIS A 124 -0.50 -16.27 -7.61
C HIS A 124 -0.10 -16.89 -8.96
N ARG A 125 -0.64 -18.09 -9.24
CA ARG A 125 -0.12 -18.91 -10.34
C ARG A 125 -0.51 -18.43 -11.72
N TRP A 126 -1.74 -17.91 -11.86
CA TRP A 126 -2.31 -17.58 -13.16
C TRP A 126 -2.62 -16.10 -13.26
N HIS A 127 -2.27 -15.48 -14.39
CA HIS A 127 -2.60 -14.08 -14.58
C HIS A 127 -4.11 -13.86 -14.52
N PRO A 128 -4.63 -12.99 -13.63
CA PRO A 128 -6.07 -12.88 -13.37
C PRO A 128 -6.87 -12.50 -14.62
N VAL A 129 -6.32 -11.67 -15.49
CA VAL A 129 -6.96 -11.29 -16.77
C VAL A 129 -7.14 -12.52 -17.66
N VAL A 130 -6.12 -13.35 -17.79
CA VAL A 130 -6.21 -14.61 -18.56
C VAL A 130 -7.17 -15.59 -17.90
N GLN A 131 -7.16 -15.69 -16.59
CA GLN A 131 -8.04 -16.56 -15.82
C GLN A 131 -9.51 -16.16 -15.96
N LEU A 132 -9.82 -14.86 -15.89
CA LEU A 132 -11.19 -14.35 -15.97
C LEU A 132 -11.75 -14.48 -17.39
N PHE A 133 -11.00 -13.97 -18.37
CA PHE A 133 -11.48 -13.89 -19.76
C PHE A 133 -11.20 -15.16 -20.60
N ARG A 134 -10.38 -16.08 -20.09
CA ARG A 134 -10.01 -17.35 -20.75
C ARG A 134 -9.46 -17.17 -22.15
N ALA A 135 -8.74 -16.09 -22.39
CA ALA A 135 -8.13 -15.74 -23.65
C ALA A 135 -6.74 -15.13 -23.42
N THR A 136 -5.95 -15.03 -24.49
CA THR A 136 -4.58 -14.51 -24.47
C THR A 136 -4.34 -13.44 -25.53
N SER A 137 -5.43 -12.92 -26.16
CA SER A 137 -5.31 -11.87 -27.16
C SER A 137 -4.82 -10.55 -26.57
N GLN A 138 -4.17 -9.73 -27.37
CA GLN A 138 -3.62 -8.46 -26.91
C GLN A 138 -4.68 -7.47 -26.42
N GLU A 139 -5.93 -7.61 -26.86
CA GLU A 139 -7.07 -6.80 -26.42
C GLU A 139 -7.38 -6.94 -24.94
N LEU A 140 -7.00 -8.07 -24.31
CA LEU A 140 -7.18 -8.32 -22.87
C LEU A 140 -6.35 -7.40 -21.97
N TRP A 141 -5.33 -6.77 -22.52
CA TRP A 141 -4.46 -5.84 -21.81
C TRP A 141 -4.93 -4.39 -21.95
N GLY A 142 -6.14 -4.19 -22.46
CA GLY A 142 -6.76 -2.88 -22.57
C GLY A 142 -7.29 -2.37 -21.22
N HIS A 143 -7.52 -1.06 -21.17
CA HIS A 143 -7.98 -0.38 -19.95
C HIS A 143 -9.26 -0.99 -19.37
N VAL A 144 -10.21 -1.38 -20.22
CA VAL A 144 -11.50 -1.95 -19.78
C VAL A 144 -11.28 -3.28 -19.05
N GLN A 145 -10.53 -4.19 -19.66
CA GLN A 145 -10.27 -5.52 -19.10
C GLN A 145 -9.42 -5.45 -17.83
N MET A 146 -8.40 -4.61 -17.83
CA MET A 146 -7.53 -4.42 -16.66
C MET A 146 -8.23 -3.72 -15.49
N ASN A 147 -9.39 -3.15 -15.71
CA ASN A 147 -10.22 -2.51 -14.68
C ASN A 147 -11.52 -3.28 -14.37
N ASP A 148 -11.64 -4.53 -14.83
CA ASP A 148 -12.78 -5.35 -14.46
C ASP A 148 -12.76 -5.66 -12.95
N PRO A 149 -13.83 -5.31 -12.21
CA PRO A 149 -13.88 -5.49 -10.75
C PRO A 149 -13.79 -6.94 -10.31
N GLN A 150 -14.04 -7.92 -11.18
CA GLN A 150 -13.97 -9.33 -10.86
C GLN A 150 -12.51 -9.83 -10.73
N LEU A 151 -11.52 -9.14 -11.29
CA LEU A 151 -10.12 -9.58 -11.27
C LEU A 151 -9.62 -9.81 -9.85
N ASN A 152 -9.83 -8.86 -8.95
CA ASN A 152 -9.41 -8.97 -7.55
C ASN A 152 -10.40 -9.75 -6.66
N GLN A 153 -11.45 -10.29 -7.24
CA GLN A 153 -12.39 -11.20 -6.56
C GLN A 153 -12.12 -12.69 -6.90
N LEU A 154 -11.19 -12.94 -7.82
CA LEU A 154 -10.76 -14.32 -8.12
C LEU A 154 -10.04 -14.92 -6.91
N PRO A 155 -10.24 -16.22 -6.64
CA PRO A 155 -9.56 -16.89 -5.53
C PRO A 155 -8.02 -16.77 -5.62
N GLY A 156 -7.39 -16.40 -4.50
CA GLY A 156 -5.93 -16.31 -4.39
C GLY A 156 -5.32 -15.05 -5.01
N THR A 157 -6.12 -14.08 -5.45
CA THR A 157 -5.63 -12.76 -5.88
C THR A 157 -5.35 -11.85 -4.68
N VAL A 158 -5.98 -10.69 -4.57
CA VAL A 158 -5.73 -9.78 -3.46
C VAL A 158 -6.10 -10.41 -2.11
N ALA A 159 -5.23 -10.31 -1.14
CA ALA A 159 -5.44 -10.79 0.23
C ALA A 159 -5.93 -9.64 1.13
N LEU A 160 -6.55 -10.01 2.25
CA LEU A 160 -6.86 -9.03 3.30
C LEU A 160 -5.57 -8.46 3.89
N THR A 161 -5.55 -7.18 4.17
CA THR A 161 -4.42 -6.48 4.78
C THR A 161 -3.94 -7.18 6.06
N GLY A 162 -2.64 -7.46 6.15
CA GLY A 162 -2.04 -8.17 7.28
C GLY A 162 -2.42 -9.64 7.41
N ALA A 163 -3.05 -10.26 6.39
CA ALA A 163 -3.34 -11.70 6.38
C ALA A 163 -2.03 -12.51 6.34
N HIS A 164 -1.03 -12.03 5.62
CA HIS A 164 0.31 -12.56 5.63
C HIS A 164 1.13 -11.93 6.77
N GLY A 165 0.83 -12.30 8.01
CA GLY A 165 1.38 -11.64 9.21
C GLY A 165 2.91 -11.64 9.31
N SER A 166 3.59 -12.58 8.63
CA SER A 166 5.05 -12.64 8.52
C SER A 166 5.63 -11.79 7.38
N CYS A 167 4.78 -11.23 6.49
CA CYS A 167 5.14 -10.23 5.50
C CYS A 167 5.20 -8.83 6.13
N SER A 168 6.13 -8.66 7.05
CA SER A 168 6.28 -7.45 7.84
C SER A 168 7.73 -7.25 8.27
N ASN A 169 8.06 -6.08 8.76
CA ASN A 169 9.35 -5.78 9.35
C ASN A 169 9.22 -5.19 10.76
N GLU A 170 10.36 -4.90 11.38
CA GLU A 170 10.45 -4.42 12.77
C GLU A 170 9.84 -3.02 12.98
N PHE A 171 9.57 -2.24 11.92
CA PHE A 171 8.77 -1.01 12.04
C PHE A 171 7.28 -1.30 12.22
N GLY A 172 6.85 -2.55 12.03
CA GLY A 172 5.47 -2.96 12.12
C GLY A 172 4.62 -2.45 10.95
N VAL A 173 5.20 -2.44 9.76
CA VAL A 173 4.53 -2.25 8.47
C VAL A 173 4.36 -3.59 7.78
N TYR A 174 3.23 -3.79 7.13
CA TYR A 174 2.81 -5.06 6.53
C TYR A 174 2.57 -4.91 5.04
N ASP A 175 2.69 -6.01 4.31
CA ASP A 175 2.33 -6.12 2.89
C ASP A 175 3.04 -5.12 1.97
N MET A 176 4.24 -4.62 2.38
CA MET A 176 5.06 -3.73 1.54
C MET A 176 5.66 -4.45 0.32
N VAL A 177 5.59 -5.77 0.30
CA VAL A 177 6.03 -6.62 -0.80
C VAL A 177 4.88 -7.51 -1.20
N GLY A 178 4.48 -7.47 -2.45
CA GLY A 178 3.33 -8.22 -2.96
C GLY A 178 1.99 -7.56 -2.63
N ASN A 179 0.94 -8.31 -2.70
CA ASN A 179 -0.46 -7.95 -2.60
C ASN A 179 -0.87 -6.96 -3.68
N LEU A 180 -0.69 -5.67 -3.51
CA LEU A 180 -0.86 -4.64 -4.55
C LEU A 180 0.43 -3.83 -4.72
N HIS A 181 0.71 -3.40 -5.95
CA HIS A 181 1.64 -2.30 -6.17
C HIS A 181 1.18 -1.06 -5.41
N GLU A 182 2.11 -0.25 -4.95
CA GLU A 182 1.75 0.94 -4.20
C GLU A 182 2.29 2.22 -4.86
N TRP A 183 1.38 3.12 -5.21
CA TRP A 183 1.74 4.45 -5.67
C TRP A 183 2.59 5.20 -4.65
N THR A 184 3.62 5.89 -5.12
CA THR A 184 4.37 6.90 -4.36
C THR A 184 4.08 8.30 -4.90
N ALA A 185 4.48 9.33 -4.17
CA ALA A 185 4.29 10.75 -4.56
C ALA A 185 5.29 11.21 -5.65
N ASP A 186 6.03 10.29 -6.27
CA ASP A 186 6.93 10.64 -7.37
C ASP A 186 6.13 11.16 -8.57
N PRO A 187 6.38 12.40 -9.02
CA PRO A 187 5.65 13.00 -10.14
C PRO A 187 5.87 12.28 -11.48
N ASN A 188 6.90 11.45 -11.58
CA ASN A 188 7.14 10.60 -12.75
C ASN A 188 6.21 9.37 -12.83
N GLY A 189 5.28 9.22 -11.89
CA GLY A 189 4.35 8.10 -11.89
C GLY A 189 5.03 6.78 -11.52
N THR A 190 5.49 6.68 -10.28
CA THR A 190 6.19 5.52 -9.73
C THR A 190 5.30 4.74 -8.77
N PHE A 191 5.26 3.41 -8.92
CA PHE A 191 4.73 2.49 -7.93
C PHE A 191 5.71 1.36 -7.62
N ARG A 192 5.58 0.77 -6.43
CA ARG A 192 6.56 -0.11 -5.83
C ARG A 192 5.99 -1.40 -5.26
N GLY A 193 6.88 -2.30 -4.83
CA GLY A 193 6.60 -3.47 -3.99
C GLY A 193 6.20 -4.73 -4.73
N GLY A 194 5.83 -4.63 -6.00
CA GLY A 194 5.22 -5.75 -6.73
C GLY A 194 3.78 -5.99 -6.29
N TYR A 195 3.17 -7.06 -6.74
CA TYR A 195 1.79 -7.41 -6.43
C TYR A 195 1.64 -8.93 -6.28
N TYR A 196 0.44 -9.43 -6.07
CA TYR A 196 0.21 -10.83 -5.75
C TYR A 196 0.70 -11.84 -6.82
N MET A 197 1.08 -11.39 -8.02
CA MET A 197 1.70 -12.24 -9.05
C MET A 197 3.22 -12.20 -9.05
N ASP A 198 3.83 -11.06 -8.73
CA ASP A 198 5.26 -10.85 -8.89
C ASP A 198 5.84 -9.78 -7.99
N THR A 199 7.02 -10.08 -7.46
CA THR A 199 7.80 -9.19 -6.61
C THR A 199 9.29 -9.18 -6.97
N THR A 200 9.63 -9.60 -8.21
CA THR A 200 11.03 -9.82 -8.62
C THR A 200 11.40 -9.30 -10.01
N ILE A 201 10.46 -9.23 -10.95
CA ILE A 201 10.75 -8.90 -12.36
C ILE A 201 11.35 -7.49 -12.50
N ASN A 202 10.79 -6.50 -11.80
CA ASN A 202 11.26 -5.11 -11.85
C ASN A 202 12.10 -4.73 -10.62
N GLY A 203 12.87 -5.68 -10.09
CA GLY A 203 13.65 -5.55 -8.87
C GLY A 203 13.09 -6.38 -7.72
N ALA A 204 13.96 -6.91 -6.87
CA ALA A 204 13.54 -7.82 -5.81
C ALA A 204 12.93 -7.07 -4.61
N GLY A 205 11.73 -7.45 -4.21
CA GLY A 205 11.07 -6.99 -2.98
C GLY A 205 10.94 -5.47 -2.89
N CYS A 206 11.55 -4.86 -1.89
CA CYS A 206 11.54 -3.40 -1.68
C CYS A 206 12.28 -2.60 -2.77
N ASN A 207 13.03 -3.27 -3.63
CA ASN A 207 13.67 -2.66 -4.80
C ASN A 207 12.75 -2.69 -6.04
N TYR A 208 11.62 -3.41 -5.98
CA TYR A 208 10.68 -3.44 -7.07
C TYR A 208 10.17 -2.05 -7.39
N VAL A 209 10.32 -1.62 -8.63
CA VAL A 209 9.94 -0.29 -9.07
C VAL A 209 9.44 -0.31 -10.51
N THR A 210 8.32 0.34 -10.74
CA THR A 210 7.82 0.67 -12.07
C THR A 210 7.64 2.17 -12.15
N THR A 211 8.16 2.78 -13.20
CA THR A 211 8.19 4.25 -13.39
C THR A 211 7.55 4.64 -14.71
N ALA A 212 7.38 5.95 -14.89
CA ALA A 212 6.88 6.55 -16.14
C ALA A 212 5.43 6.16 -16.49
N HIS A 213 4.62 5.81 -15.51
CA HIS A 213 3.18 5.67 -15.70
C HIS A 213 2.50 7.04 -15.59
N ASP A 214 1.48 7.25 -16.40
CA ASP A 214 0.62 8.43 -16.24
C ASP A 214 0.00 8.42 -14.83
N THR A 215 0.02 9.56 -14.17
CA THR A 215 -0.49 9.71 -12.80
C THR A 215 -2.02 9.54 -12.68
N SER A 216 -2.71 9.47 -13.81
CA SER A 216 -4.13 9.11 -13.92
C SER A 216 -4.38 7.63 -14.21
N TYR A 217 -3.33 6.85 -14.52
CA TYR A 217 -3.43 5.42 -14.76
C TYR A 217 -3.88 4.67 -13.52
N HIS A 218 -4.72 3.67 -13.70
CA HIS A 218 -5.15 2.74 -12.66
C HIS A 218 -5.53 1.39 -13.26
N ASP A 219 -5.35 0.34 -12.50
CA ASP A 219 -5.83 -1.00 -12.80
C ASP A 219 -5.98 -1.85 -11.51
N TYR A 220 -6.36 -3.11 -11.69
CA TYR A 220 -6.58 -4.07 -10.61
C TYR A 220 -5.37 -4.27 -9.69
N SER A 221 -4.16 -4.09 -10.20
CA SER A 221 -2.92 -4.45 -9.50
C SER A 221 -2.36 -3.37 -8.60
N ILE A 222 -2.91 -2.14 -8.63
CA ILE A 222 -2.30 -0.97 -8.03
C ILE A 222 -3.17 -0.39 -6.92
N GLY A 223 -2.59 -0.31 -5.73
CA GLY A 223 -3.10 0.34 -4.53
C GLY A 223 -2.16 1.44 -4.03
N PHE A 224 -2.19 1.72 -2.73
CA PHE A 224 -1.35 2.73 -2.09
C PHE A 224 -1.39 2.63 -0.57
N ARG A 225 -0.54 3.39 0.10
CA ARG A 225 -0.63 3.74 1.53
C ARG A 225 -0.25 5.19 1.76
N CYS A 226 -0.65 5.76 2.89
CA CYS A 226 -0.38 7.15 3.21
C CYS A 226 0.77 7.29 4.21
N CYS A 227 1.42 8.44 4.14
CA CYS A 227 2.39 8.95 5.11
C CYS A 227 1.88 10.23 5.76
N ALA A 228 2.49 10.62 6.88
CA ALA A 228 2.23 11.87 7.57
C ALA A 228 3.49 12.32 8.33
N ASP A 229 3.56 13.58 8.65
CA ASP A 229 4.58 14.09 9.54
C ASP A 229 4.22 13.73 10.99
N PRO A 230 5.21 13.50 11.87
CA PRO A 230 4.95 13.22 13.27
C PRO A 230 4.28 14.41 13.96
N VAL A 231 3.36 14.12 14.87
CA VAL A 231 2.78 15.18 15.71
C VAL A 231 3.86 15.66 16.68
N SER A 232 4.17 16.93 16.64
CA SER A 232 5.12 17.54 17.59
C SER A 232 4.58 17.36 19.02
N ALA A 233 5.40 16.78 19.89
CA ALA A 233 5.12 16.80 21.32
C ALA A 233 5.23 18.26 21.80
N HIS A 234 4.11 18.88 22.13
CA HIS A 234 4.05 20.16 22.83
C HIS A 234 4.31 19.99 24.34
#